data_7999043cb65051d0ac5acec163ed175b
#
_entry.id   7999043cb65051d0ac5acec163ed175b
#
_cell.length_a   1.000
_cell.length_b   1.000
_cell.length_c   1.000
_cell.angle_alpha   90.00
_cell.angle_beta   90.00
_cell.angle_gamma   90.00
#
_symmetry.space_group_name_H-M   'P 1'
#
loop_
_entity.id
_entity.type
_entity.pdbx_description
1 polymer ?
#
loop_
_entity_poly.entity_id
_entity_poly.type
_entity_poly.pdbx_seq_one_letter_code
_entity_poly.pdbx_strand_id
1 'polypeptide(L)'
;MIQIPFNFEPYMNRPNNHLYAISVFLFLLPSIVMVLTHAAWFLGIEIGAWIFIISLILSAGIIFLLEKQPIRANITGLFVGLILTWGSIYVSGQFYDCSFDGQWYHQDAIILISEGWNPIWDNPIPDADASGLNANYVNHYPKASWAIQALLFRLTGNIESGKSIQYLYWLSLIFLLTHFLRARLSFSWIKTILLVLFVSLSTVSLGQVHSFYVDGLLYSLFGIFLVFLIDFVYFKKPTGWLLIFAFLVLVNVKFTGLVYGGVLMLGATLWVFAQQKSLLKRSIARFALAVVIGVGIIGYPTYVRNTLSKGHPLFPIMGKKNEGKMIAEVQYPLDFFKKNRVQKFVAAHRSIPIYTDHDHASVRKPLFNARLIQDSIPYFKNHQPVTMSPFGPFEGELWVLFIPIFLLFVVRKQPLELYVLLGVLIGSLWIQPEFWNLRYAPQLLLLLAIFVATSMNHKSVWVGRYALFFSFLFVINSVLAVSQNWRWVFENNRELRKQLEPMRNSCVKVQAGWMKSFELKLKTNHITPIYTLDTNAVYEPFLGDAFSGWKYMKEKK
;
A
#
# COMPACT_ATOMS: atom_id res chain seq x y z
N MET A 1 35.01 21.08 -2.99
CA MET A 1 33.60 21.11 -2.58
C MET A 1 32.74 21.15 -3.84
N ILE A 2 32.14 20.04 -4.23
CA ILE A 2 31.20 19.99 -5.35
C ILE A 2 29.88 20.54 -4.78
N GLN A 3 29.50 21.74 -5.22
CA GLN A 3 28.19 22.31 -4.89
C GLN A 3 27.12 21.36 -5.42
N ILE A 4 26.40 20.73 -4.50
CA ILE A 4 25.15 20.03 -4.83
C ILE A 4 24.27 21.10 -5.50
N PRO A 5 23.65 20.82 -6.68
CA PRO A 5 22.84 21.83 -7.39
C PRO A 5 21.51 22.15 -6.68
N PHE A 6 21.42 21.89 -5.41
CA PHE A 6 20.28 22.19 -4.56
C PHE A 6 20.64 23.34 -3.63
N ASN A 7 20.09 24.53 -3.86
CA ASN A 7 20.23 25.67 -2.98
C ASN A 7 19.56 25.34 -1.64
N PHE A 8 20.38 25.06 -0.62
CA PHE A 8 19.95 24.78 0.75
C PHE A 8 19.73 26.08 1.54
N GLU A 9 18.70 26.86 1.21
CA GLU A 9 18.31 27.99 2.06
C GLU A 9 17.58 27.53 3.32
N PRO A 10 17.77 28.26 4.46
CA PRO A 10 17.11 27.91 5.70
C PRO A 10 15.58 27.99 5.61
N TYR A 11 14.93 27.09 6.25
CA TYR A 11 13.52 26.67 6.17
C TYR A 11 12.45 27.70 6.57
N MET A 12 12.82 28.85 7.13
CA MET A 12 11.92 29.62 7.99
C MET A 12 10.79 30.40 7.30
N ASN A 13 10.84 30.64 5.98
CA ASN A 13 9.85 31.50 5.30
C ASN A 13 9.36 30.97 3.95
N ARG A 14 9.24 29.64 3.74
CA ARG A 14 8.82 29.12 2.45
C ARG A 14 7.30 28.94 2.35
N PRO A 15 6.68 29.31 1.22
CA PRO A 15 5.27 29.04 0.95
C PRO A 15 5.02 27.52 0.93
N ASN A 16 3.86 27.07 1.41
CA ASN A 16 3.37 25.69 1.42
C ASN A 16 3.58 24.85 2.70
N ASN A 17 3.82 25.48 3.83
CA ASN A 17 3.87 24.78 5.12
C ASN A 17 2.54 24.06 5.46
N HIS A 18 1.40 24.54 4.95
CA HIS A 18 0.11 23.90 5.09
C HIS A 18 0.05 22.50 4.45
N LEU A 19 0.73 22.27 3.31
CA LEU A 19 0.78 20.95 2.68
C LEU A 19 1.49 19.92 3.56
N TYR A 20 2.56 20.35 4.23
CA TYR A 20 3.25 19.51 5.20
C TYR A 20 2.36 19.18 6.41
N ALA A 21 1.68 20.17 6.97
CA ALA A 21 0.79 19.98 8.11
C ALA A 21 -0.39 19.04 7.75
N ILE A 22 -0.99 19.19 6.57
CA ILE A 22 -2.02 18.27 6.06
C ILE A 22 -1.47 16.85 5.99
N SER A 23 -0.30 16.67 5.34
CA SER A 23 0.32 15.37 5.19
C SER A 23 0.60 14.70 6.53
N VAL A 24 1.22 15.43 7.46
CA VAL A 24 1.56 14.89 8.79
C VAL A 24 0.31 14.51 9.57
N PHE A 25 -0.77 15.29 9.50
CA PHE A 25 -2.04 14.94 10.14
C PHE A 25 -2.63 13.64 9.57
N LEU A 26 -2.74 13.54 8.24
CA LEU A 26 -3.28 12.36 7.55
C LEU A 26 -2.45 11.10 7.81
N PHE A 27 -1.14 11.27 7.99
CA PHE A 27 -0.24 10.18 8.35
C PHE A 27 -0.37 9.78 9.83
N LEU A 28 -0.34 10.76 10.75
CA LEU A 28 -0.31 10.50 12.18
C LEU A 28 -1.60 9.90 12.71
N LEU A 29 -2.76 10.38 12.24
CA LEU A 29 -4.04 9.94 12.75
C LEU A 29 -4.20 8.40 12.71
N PRO A 30 -4.12 7.73 11.54
CA PRO A 30 -4.21 6.28 11.50
C PRO A 30 -3.02 5.59 12.19
N SER A 31 -1.82 6.20 12.18
CA SER A 31 -0.64 5.63 12.84
C SER A 31 -0.80 5.59 14.36
N ILE A 32 -1.37 6.63 14.97
CA ILE A 32 -1.66 6.69 16.41
C ILE A 32 -2.81 5.74 16.76
N VAL A 33 -3.85 5.65 15.92
CA VAL A 33 -4.90 4.63 16.06
C VAL A 33 -4.29 3.24 16.17
N MET A 34 -3.36 2.89 15.28
CA MET A 34 -2.66 1.61 15.33
C MET A 34 -1.94 1.42 16.69
N VAL A 35 -1.15 2.40 17.10
CA VAL A 35 -0.38 2.31 18.35
C VAL A 35 -1.29 2.14 19.57
N LEU A 36 -2.35 2.94 19.67
CA LEU A 36 -3.29 2.87 20.79
C LEU A 36 -4.11 1.58 20.77
N THR A 37 -4.48 1.06 19.59
CA THR A 37 -5.17 -0.24 19.51
C THR A 37 -4.27 -1.37 20.00
N HIS A 38 -2.99 -1.40 19.62
CA HIS A 38 -2.05 -2.40 20.13
C HIS A 38 -1.81 -2.24 21.64
N ALA A 39 -1.72 -1.00 22.13
CA ALA A 39 -1.65 -0.76 23.57
C ALA A 39 -2.89 -1.27 24.32
N ALA A 40 -4.08 -1.05 23.77
CA ALA A 40 -5.33 -1.59 24.32
C ALA A 40 -5.33 -3.12 24.37
N TRP A 41 -4.86 -3.78 23.31
CA TRP A 41 -4.70 -5.24 23.30
C TRP A 41 -3.75 -5.75 24.39
N PHE A 42 -2.59 -5.09 24.60
CA PHE A 42 -1.66 -5.46 25.68
C PHE A 42 -2.28 -5.32 27.06
N LEU A 43 -3.11 -4.31 27.25
CA LEU A 43 -3.79 -4.04 28.51
C LEU A 43 -5.08 -4.87 28.70
N GLY A 44 -5.47 -5.68 27.71
CA GLY A 44 -6.74 -6.41 27.73
C GLY A 44 -7.97 -5.50 27.66
N ILE A 45 -7.81 -4.27 27.14
CA ILE A 45 -8.87 -3.28 27.02
C ILE A 45 -9.53 -3.42 25.65
N GLU A 46 -10.85 -3.40 25.63
CA GLU A 46 -11.61 -3.46 24.39
C GLU A 46 -11.42 -2.20 23.53
N ILE A 47 -11.24 -2.39 22.22
CA ILE A 47 -11.13 -1.28 21.28
C ILE A 47 -12.47 -0.54 21.17
N GLY A 48 -12.44 0.79 21.07
CA GLY A 48 -13.66 1.59 21.03
C GLY A 48 -13.43 3.02 20.52
N ALA A 49 -14.50 3.80 20.43
CA ALA A 49 -14.46 5.18 19.91
C ALA A 49 -13.44 6.09 20.62
N TRP A 50 -13.17 5.82 21.90
CA TRP A 50 -12.17 6.56 22.68
C TRP A 50 -10.77 6.56 22.05
N ILE A 51 -10.38 5.44 21.39
CA ILE A 51 -9.09 5.36 20.68
C ILE A 51 -9.05 6.40 19.55
N PHE A 52 -10.13 6.52 18.77
CA PHE A 52 -10.18 7.48 17.67
C PHE A 52 -10.11 8.93 18.19
N ILE A 53 -10.86 9.24 19.26
CA ILE A 53 -10.89 10.57 19.88
C ILE A 53 -9.50 10.95 20.41
N ILE A 54 -8.84 10.05 21.15
CA ILE A 54 -7.48 10.29 21.66
C ILE A 54 -6.50 10.43 20.50
N SER A 55 -6.60 9.58 19.46
CA SER A 55 -5.72 9.68 18.28
C SER A 55 -5.88 11.02 17.57
N LEU A 56 -7.10 11.53 17.48
CA LEU A 56 -7.39 12.84 16.89
C LEU A 56 -6.73 13.97 17.69
N ILE A 57 -6.92 13.96 19.01
CA ILE A 57 -6.33 14.96 19.92
C ILE A 57 -4.79 14.92 19.86
N LEU A 58 -4.21 13.71 19.92
CA LEU A 58 -2.76 13.55 19.85
C LEU A 58 -2.20 13.97 18.49
N SER A 59 -2.85 13.61 17.39
CA SER A 59 -2.42 14.03 16.05
C SER A 59 -2.46 15.54 15.88
N ALA A 60 -3.53 16.18 16.35
CA ALA A 60 -3.64 17.63 16.37
C ALA A 60 -2.55 18.27 17.26
N GLY A 61 -2.37 17.78 18.48
CA GLY A 61 -1.34 18.29 19.42
C GLY A 61 0.08 18.17 18.84
N ILE A 62 0.41 17.01 18.25
CA ILE A 62 1.74 16.77 17.68
C ILE A 62 2.05 17.76 16.54
N ILE A 63 1.09 18.09 15.68
CA ILE A 63 1.28 19.07 14.60
C ILE A 63 1.70 20.44 15.17
N PHE A 64 1.10 20.86 16.27
CA PHE A 64 1.45 22.13 16.91
C PHE A 64 2.79 22.08 17.65
N LEU A 65 3.22 20.90 18.13
CA LEU A 65 4.42 20.74 18.95
C LEU A 65 5.69 20.43 18.14
N LEU A 66 5.59 19.60 17.09
CA LEU A 66 6.77 19.08 16.38
C LEU A 66 7.45 20.09 15.47
N GLU A 67 6.76 21.09 14.99
CA GLU A 67 7.35 22.05 14.06
C GLU A 67 7.03 23.49 14.44
N LYS A 68 8.05 24.34 14.39
CA LYS A 68 7.92 25.82 14.44
C LYS A 68 7.27 26.34 13.15
N GLN A 69 6.07 25.84 12.86
CA GLN A 69 5.27 26.25 11.72
C GLN A 69 4.40 27.44 12.09
N PRO A 70 4.05 28.31 11.13
CA PRO A 70 3.05 29.34 11.38
C PRO A 70 1.74 28.69 11.85
N ILE A 71 1.17 29.22 12.93
CA ILE A 71 -0.07 28.67 13.52
C ILE A 71 -1.21 28.51 12.48
N ARG A 72 -1.27 29.42 11.52
CA ARG A 72 -2.23 29.37 10.41
C ARG A 72 -2.05 28.11 9.55
N ALA A 73 -0.81 27.67 9.31
CA ALA A 73 -0.54 26.46 8.53
C ALA A 73 -1.01 25.21 9.28
N ASN A 74 -0.82 25.16 10.59
CA ASN A 74 -1.26 24.05 11.44
C ASN A 74 -2.79 23.99 11.51
N ILE A 75 -3.46 25.13 11.69
CA ILE A 75 -4.93 25.21 11.69
C ILE A 75 -5.48 24.75 10.32
N THR A 76 -4.92 25.27 9.21
CA THR A 76 -5.33 24.82 7.86
C THR A 76 -5.07 23.33 7.67
N GLY A 77 -3.92 22.82 8.12
CA GLY A 77 -3.56 21.42 8.07
C GLY A 77 -4.56 20.53 8.81
N LEU A 78 -4.93 20.93 10.02
CA LEU A 78 -5.92 20.22 10.82
C LEU A 78 -7.30 20.24 10.15
N PHE A 79 -7.80 21.41 9.75
CA PHE A 79 -9.12 21.56 9.15
C PHE A 79 -9.27 20.77 7.85
N VAL A 80 -8.32 20.94 6.92
CA VAL A 80 -8.33 20.21 5.63
C VAL A 80 -8.11 18.72 5.88
N GLY A 81 -7.21 18.35 6.81
CA GLY A 81 -6.98 16.96 7.19
C GLY A 81 -8.24 16.28 7.72
N LEU A 82 -9.04 16.97 8.55
CA LEU A 82 -10.33 16.47 9.03
C LEU A 82 -11.33 16.26 7.89
N ILE A 83 -11.47 17.24 6.99
CA ILE A 83 -12.36 17.13 5.82
C ILE A 83 -11.96 15.92 4.97
N LEU A 84 -10.68 15.75 4.68
CA LEU A 84 -10.16 14.64 3.90
C LEU A 84 -10.35 13.30 4.61
N THR A 85 -10.22 13.26 5.94
CA THR A 85 -10.46 12.05 6.74
C THR A 85 -11.91 11.61 6.64
N TRP A 86 -12.86 12.49 6.92
CA TRP A 86 -14.28 12.18 6.83
C TRP A 86 -14.71 11.87 5.39
N GLY A 87 -14.21 12.62 4.42
CA GLY A 87 -14.43 12.33 3.00
C GLY A 87 -13.92 10.94 2.61
N SER A 88 -12.74 10.54 3.08
CA SER A 88 -12.17 9.21 2.82
C SER A 88 -13.01 8.10 3.45
N ILE A 89 -13.48 8.28 4.69
CA ILE A 89 -14.37 7.33 5.38
C ILE A 89 -15.70 7.19 4.62
N TYR A 90 -16.30 8.31 4.22
CA TYR A 90 -17.55 8.31 3.48
C TYR A 90 -17.40 7.65 2.11
N VAL A 91 -16.41 8.06 1.29
CA VAL A 91 -16.20 7.54 -0.06
C VAL A 91 -15.89 6.05 -0.03
N SER A 92 -14.98 5.61 0.84
CA SER A 92 -14.62 4.19 0.94
C SER A 92 -15.82 3.31 1.34
N GLY A 93 -16.70 3.81 2.21
CA GLY A 93 -17.93 3.13 2.63
C GLY A 93 -18.97 2.96 1.51
N GLN A 94 -18.82 3.69 0.39
CA GLN A 94 -19.75 3.57 -0.74
C GLN A 94 -19.48 2.39 -1.67
N PHE A 95 -18.35 1.71 -1.55
CA PHE A 95 -17.95 0.63 -2.45
C PHE A 95 -17.70 -0.65 -1.69
N TYR A 96 -18.37 -1.74 -2.07
CA TYR A 96 -18.02 -3.07 -1.58
C TYR A 96 -16.64 -3.47 -2.11
N ASP A 97 -15.85 -4.09 -1.25
CA ASP A 97 -14.66 -4.77 -1.71
C ASP A 97 -15.05 -6.03 -2.48
N CYS A 98 -14.66 -6.08 -3.75
CA CYS A 98 -14.86 -7.21 -4.64
C CYS A 98 -13.55 -7.98 -4.88
N SER A 99 -12.52 -7.73 -4.09
CA SER A 99 -11.21 -8.37 -4.24
C SER A 99 -11.14 -9.74 -3.58
N PHE A 100 -10.22 -10.57 -4.05
CA PHE A 100 -10.04 -11.92 -3.52
C PHE A 100 -9.50 -11.89 -2.08
N ASP A 101 -8.27 -11.43 -1.86
CA ASP A 101 -7.65 -11.42 -0.53
C ASP A 101 -8.43 -10.55 0.45
N GLY A 102 -9.01 -9.43 -0.04
CA GLY A 102 -9.80 -8.52 0.77
C GLY A 102 -10.98 -9.20 1.43
N GLN A 103 -11.73 -9.99 0.67
CA GLN A 103 -12.89 -10.71 1.18
C GLN A 103 -12.51 -12.00 1.92
N TRP A 104 -11.42 -12.65 1.50
CA TRP A 104 -11.07 -13.96 1.99
C TRP A 104 -10.54 -13.93 3.43
N TYR A 105 -9.51 -13.12 3.73
CA TYR A 105 -8.91 -13.11 5.06
C TYR A 105 -8.80 -11.72 5.71
N HIS A 106 -8.74 -10.64 4.91
CA HIS A 106 -8.63 -9.31 5.50
C HIS A 106 -9.93 -8.90 6.20
N GLN A 107 -11.08 -9.06 5.56
CA GLN A 107 -12.37 -8.75 6.18
C GLN A 107 -12.67 -9.67 7.36
N ASP A 108 -12.36 -10.96 7.26
CA ASP A 108 -12.53 -11.89 8.37
C ASP A 108 -11.73 -11.47 9.60
N ALA A 109 -10.45 -11.08 9.42
CA ALA A 109 -9.64 -10.58 10.51
C ALA A 109 -10.21 -9.29 11.15
N ILE A 110 -10.72 -8.38 10.31
CA ILE A 110 -11.35 -7.12 10.76
C ILE A 110 -12.61 -7.41 11.58
N ILE A 111 -13.46 -8.34 11.11
CA ILE A 111 -14.68 -8.75 11.81
C ILE A 111 -14.33 -9.33 13.18
N LEU A 112 -13.43 -10.31 13.23
CA LEU A 112 -13.01 -10.96 14.46
C LEU A 112 -12.44 -9.97 15.49
N ILE A 113 -11.56 -9.06 15.06
CA ILE A 113 -11.03 -8.00 15.93
C ILE A 113 -12.14 -7.06 16.40
N SER A 114 -13.09 -6.72 15.53
CA SER A 114 -14.22 -5.86 15.90
C SER A 114 -15.18 -6.54 16.87
N GLU A 115 -15.27 -7.86 16.85
CA GLU A 115 -16.07 -8.69 17.76
C GLU A 115 -15.36 -9.00 19.10
N GLY A 116 -14.11 -8.53 19.27
CA GLY A 116 -13.39 -8.62 20.53
C GLY A 116 -12.19 -9.57 20.53
N TRP A 117 -11.90 -10.26 19.42
CA TRP A 117 -10.71 -11.10 19.37
C TRP A 117 -9.43 -10.27 19.59
N ASN A 118 -8.67 -10.67 20.63
CA ASN A 118 -7.40 -10.05 20.98
C ASN A 118 -6.23 -10.90 20.45
N PRO A 119 -5.52 -10.46 19.38
CA PRO A 119 -4.47 -11.27 18.78
C PRO A 119 -3.23 -11.48 19.67
N ILE A 120 -3.16 -10.85 20.86
CA ILE A 120 -2.07 -11.02 21.82
C ILE A 120 -2.41 -12.11 22.84
N TRP A 121 -3.60 -12.07 23.41
CA TRP A 121 -3.94 -12.92 24.56
C TRP A 121 -4.84 -14.10 24.20
N ASP A 122 -5.66 -13.97 23.17
CA ASP A 122 -6.57 -15.04 22.81
C ASP A 122 -5.89 -16.19 22.07
N ASN A 123 -6.54 -17.33 22.07
CA ASN A 123 -6.09 -18.48 21.32
C ASN A 123 -6.06 -18.18 19.80
N PRO A 124 -5.17 -18.82 19.07
CA PRO A 124 -5.22 -18.79 17.62
C PRO A 124 -6.59 -19.21 17.11
N ILE A 125 -7.08 -18.54 16.08
CA ILE A 125 -8.34 -18.90 15.44
C ILE A 125 -8.20 -20.30 14.85
N PRO A 126 -9.14 -21.22 15.16
CA PRO A 126 -9.12 -22.55 14.59
C PRO A 126 -9.40 -22.48 13.10
N ASP A 127 -8.88 -23.44 12.39
CA ASP A 127 -9.16 -23.63 10.98
C ASP A 127 -10.64 -23.94 10.78
N ALA A 128 -11.33 -23.06 10.10
CA ALA A 128 -12.76 -23.21 9.84
C ALA A 128 -13.04 -23.78 8.43
N ASP A 129 -12.03 -23.80 7.58
CA ASP A 129 -12.10 -24.43 6.27
C ASP A 129 -11.13 -25.62 6.15
N ALA A 130 -11.44 -26.56 5.28
CA ALA A 130 -10.62 -27.77 5.09
C ALA A 130 -9.23 -27.48 4.53
N SER A 131 -8.97 -26.25 4.07
CA SER A 131 -7.68 -25.86 3.49
C SER A 131 -6.70 -25.28 4.49
N GLY A 132 -7.15 -24.85 5.67
CA GLY A 132 -6.30 -24.24 6.71
C GLY A 132 -5.67 -22.90 6.36
N LEU A 133 -5.91 -22.39 5.17
CA LEU A 133 -5.21 -21.22 4.64
C LEU A 133 -5.67 -19.91 5.30
N ASN A 134 -6.96 -19.72 5.52
CA ASN A 134 -7.51 -18.49 6.09
C ASN A 134 -6.98 -18.25 7.51
N ALA A 135 -7.08 -19.25 8.40
CA ALA A 135 -6.58 -19.16 9.76
C ALA A 135 -5.07 -18.87 9.82
N ASN A 136 -4.27 -19.44 8.90
CA ASN A 136 -2.86 -19.13 8.78
C ASN A 136 -2.60 -17.64 8.49
N TYR A 137 -3.37 -17.03 7.58
CA TYR A 137 -3.23 -15.60 7.32
C TYR A 137 -3.68 -14.78 8.53
N VAL A 138 -4.87 -15.05 9.06
CA VAL A 138 -5.44 -14.28 10.17
C VAL A 138 -4.56 -14.38 11.43
N ASN A 139 -4.06 -15.56 11.77
CA ASN A 139 -3.23 -15.76 12.97
C ASN A 139 -1.84 -15.14 12.83
N HIS A 140 -1.20 -15.23 11.66
CA HIS A 140 0.23 -15.00 11.53
C HIS A 140 0.63 -13.73 10.78
N TYR A 141 -0.29 -13.09 10.05
CA TYR A 141 -0.01 -11.88 9.27
C TYR A 141 0.14 -10.63 10.16
N PRO A 142 0.84 -9.56 9.69
CA PRO A 142 0.88 -8.27 10.39
C PRO A 142 -0.48 -7.64 10.59
N LYS A 143 -0.71 -7.03 11.77
CA LYS A 143 -2.03 -6.61 12.24
C LYS A 143 -2.34 -5.11 12.11
N ALA A 144 -1.38 -4.27 11.69
CA ALA A 144 -1.55 -2.81 11.73
C ALA A 144 -2.76 -2.31 10.93
N SER A 145 -2.94 -2.80 9.70
CA SER A 145 -4.08 -2.41 8.87
C SER A 145 -5.40 -2.85 9.50
N TRP A 146 -5.48 -4.09 9.98
CA TRP A 146 -6.69 -4.64 10.59
C TRP A 146 -7.07 -3.95 11.89
N ALA A 147 -6.09 -3.56 12.72
CA ALA A 147 -6.32 -2.78 13.94
C ALA A 147 -7.03 -1.46 13.66
N ILE A 148 -6.56 -0.72 12.65
CA ILE A 148 -7.16 0.57 12.26
C ILE A 148 -8.54 0.34 11.62
N GLN A 149 -8.64 -0.64 10.73
CA GLN A 149 -9.87 -0.95 9.98
C GLN A 149 -10.99 -1.48 10.89
N ALA A 150 -10.66 -2.31 11.89
CA ALA A 150 -11.63 -2.80 12.87
C ALA A 150 -12.19 -1.65 13.74
N LEU A 151 -11.33 -0.71 14.15
CA LEU A 151 -11.81 0.48 14.85
C LEU A 151 -12.76 1.31 13.98
N LEU A 152 -12.44 1.54 12.72
CA LEU A 152 -13.29 2.29 11.79
C LEU A 152 -14.61 1.55 11.53
N PHE A 153 -14.58 0.23 11.45
CA PHE A 153 -15.79 -0.59 11.35
C PHE A 153 -16.68 -0.42 12.60
N ARG A 154 -16.12 -0.50 13.79
CA ARG A 154 -16.88 -0.27 15.05
C ARG A 154 -17.47 1.14 15.16
N LEU A 155 -16.76 2.15 14.63
CA LEU A 155 -17.23 3.53 14.65
C LEU A 155 -18.37 3.80 13.67
N THR A 156 -18.35 3.16 12.50
CA THR A 156 -19.26 3.49 11.40
C THR A 156 -20.37 2.45 11.18
N GLY A 157 -20.21 1.25 11.76
CA GLY A 157 -21.07 0.09 11.46
C GLY A 157 -20.90 -0.45 10.01
N ASN A 158 -19.98 0.14 9.22
CA ASN A 158 -19.74 -0.24 7.85
C ASN A 158 -18.28 -0.70 7.68
N ILE A 159 -18.06 -1.99 7.44
CA ILE A 159 -16.71 -2.54 7.27
C ILE A 159 -15.95 -1.86 6.14
N GLU A 160 -16.66 -1.46 5.06
CA GLU A 160 -16.06 -0.86 3.88
C GLU A 160 -15.39 0.49 4.17
N SER A 161 -15.85 1.19 5.22
CA SER A 161 -15.22 2.43 5.70
C SER A 161 -13.77 2.22 6.17
N GLY A 162 -13.40 0.98 6.55
CA GLY A 162 -12.04 0.61 6.90
C GLY A 162 -11.02 0.85 5.78
N LYS A 163 -11.43 0.79 4.52
CA LYS A 163 -10.56 1.08 3.37
C LYS A 163 -10.09 2.53 3.31
N SER A 164 -10.69 3.43 4.10
CA SER A 164 -10.28 4.85 4.16
C SER A 164 -8.80 5.03 4.49
N ILE A 165 -8.15 4.09 5.18
CA ILE A 165 -6.71 4.15 5.45
C ILE A 165 -5.87 4.16 4.17
N GLN A 166 -6.33 3.54 3.09
CA GLN A 166 -5.69 3.58 1.78
C GLN A 166 -5.63 5.03 1.27
N TYR A 167 -6.77 5.73 1.34
CA TYR A 167 -6.87 7.15 0.96
C TYR A 167 -6.02 8.05 1.85
N LEU A 168 -6.05 7.83 3.17
CA LEU A 168 -5.33 8.69 4.12
C LEU A 168 -3.81 8.66 3.88
N TYR A 169 -3.22 7.46 3.75
CA TYR A 169 -1.78 7.36 3.48
C TYR A 169 -1.42 7.77 2.05
N TRP A 170 -2.29 7.49 1.07
CA TRP A 170 -2.09 7.95 -0.30
C TRP A 170 -2.12 9.48 -0.42
N LEU A 171 -3.11 10.14 0.18
CA LEU A 171 -3.19 11.62 0.23
C LEU A 171 -2.01 12.20 1.03
N SER A 172 -1.65 11.57 2.15
CA SER A 172 -0.46 11.98 2.91
C SER A 172 0.80 11.97 2.03
N LEU A 173 1.02 10.91 1.24
CA LEU A 173 2.14 10.84 0.30
C LEU A 173 2.10 11.96 -0.74
N ILE A 174 0.95 12.27 -1.32
CA ILE A 174 0.76 13.34 -2.30
C ILE A 174 1.18 14.69 -1.69
N PHE A 175 0.63 15.04 -0.54
CA PHE A 175 0.93 16.33 0.11
C PHE A 175 2.39 16.40 0.58
N LEU A 176 2.93 15.30 1.13
CA LEU A 176 4.31 15.23 1.58
C LEU A 176 5.28 15.39 0.42
N LEU A 177 5.06 14.65 -0.67
CA LEU A 177 5.92 14.71 -1.85
C LEU A 177 5.83 16.07 -2.53
N THR A 178 4.62 16.66 -2.62
CA THR A 178 4.44 18.02 -3.14
C THR A 178 5.24 19.03 -2.32
N HIS A 179 5.11 18.96 -0.99
CA HIS A 179 5.89 19.81 -0.09
C HIS A 179 7.40 19.59 -0.27
N PHE A 180 7.85 18.35 -0.28
CA PHE A 180 9.26 17.98 -0.44
C PHE A 180 9.85 18.53 -1.74
N LEU A 181 9.19 18.30 -2.87
CA LEU A 181 9.66 18.77 -4.17
C LEU A 181 9.69 20.31 -4.26
N ARG A 182 8.69 20.97 -3.71
CA ARG A 182 8.61 22.44 -3.72
C ARG A 182 9.57 23.10 -2.74
N ALA A 183 9.57 22.62 -1.52
CA ALA A 183 10.29 23.26 -0.41
C ALA A 183 11.76 22.84 -0.32
N ARG A 184 12.10 21.60 -0.68
CA ARG A 184 13.48 21.08 -0.59
C ARG A 184 14.22 21.14 -1.91
N LEU A 185 13.55 20.78 -3.00
CA LEU A 185 14.18 20.68 -4.31
C LEU A 185 13.88 21.87 -5.23
N SER A 186 13.07 22.83 -4.77
CA SER A 186 12.71 24.06 -5.51
C SER A 186 12.17 23.81 -6.92
N PHE A 187 11.45 22.68 -7.12
CA PHE A 187 10.86 22.34 -8.40
C PHE A 187 9.75 23.33 -8.77
N SER A 188 9.60 23.66 -10.06
CA SER A 188 8.43 24.37 -10.57
C SER A 188 7.15 23.56 -10.38
N TRP A 189 5.99 24.20 -10.39
CA TRP A 189 4.71 23.51 -10.23
C TRP A 189 4.48 22.41 -11.28
N ILE A 190 4.85 22.65 -12.53
CA ILE A 190 4.70 21.65 -13.61
C ILE A 190 5.52 20.39 -13.30
N LYS A 191 6.80 20.53 -12.94
CA LYS A 191 7.66 19.42 -12.56
C LYS A 191 7.12 18.70 -11.33
N THR A 192 6.64 19.46 -10.34
CA THR A 192 6.09 18.93 -9.10
C THR A 192 4.83 18.11 -9.37
N ILE A 193 3.86 18.67 -10.10
CA ILE A 193 2.60 17.99 -10.41
C ILE A 193 2.86 16.71 -11.19
N LEU A 194 3.66 16.76 -12.25
CA LEU A 194 3.97 15.57 -13.06
C LEU A 194 4.66 14.49 -12.23
N LEU A 195 5.61 14.83 -11.36
CA LEU A 195 6.31 13.84 -10.56
C LEU A 195 5.43 13.28 -9.42
N VAL A 196 4.58 14.11 -8.82
CA VAL A 196 3.59 13.67 -7.84
C VAL A 196 2.60 12.71 -8.48
N LEU A 197 2.07 13.05 -9.67
CA LEU A 197 1.17 12.16 -10.41
C LEU A 197 1.88 10.87 -10.83
N PHE A 198 3.13 10.96 -11.30
CA PHE A 198 3.97 9.81 -11.64
C PHE A 198 4.05 8.80 -10.48
N VAL A 199 4.28 9.28 -9.27
CA VAL A 199 4.39 8.43 -8.07
C VAL A 199 3.00 8.00 -7.58
N SER A 200 2.03 8.90 -7.50
CA SER A 200 0.76 8.65 -6.80
C SER A 200 -0.28 7.90 -7.63
N LEU A 201 -0.23 7.97 -8.97
CA LEU A 201 -1.13 7.25 -9.86
C LEU A 201 -0.65 5.81 -10.16
N SER A 202 0.10 5.21 -9.25
CA SER A 202 0.50 3.82 -9.37
C SER A 202 -0.72 2.90 -9.47
N THR A 203 -0.65 1.93 -10.38
CA THR A 203 -1.66 0.89 -10.53
C THR A 203 -1.86 0.09 -9.24
N VAL A 204 -0.82 -0.03 -8.40
CA VAL A 204 -0.89 -0.71 -7.11
C VAL A 204 -1.58 0.18 -6.08
N SER A 205 -1.08 1.41 -5.83
CA SER A 205 -1.66 2.25 -4.76
C SER A 205 -3.08 2.70 -5.09
N LEU A 206 -3.28 3.32 -6.25
CA LEU A 206 -4.59 3.83 -6.64
C LEU A 206 -5.53 2.75 -7.18
N GLY A 207 -4.99 1.67 -7.78
CA GLY A 207 -5.78 0.53 -8.21
C GLY A 207 -6.36 -0.29 -7.06
N GLN A 208 -5.70 -0.29 -5.89
CA GLN A 208 -6.17 -1.03 -4.71
C GLN A 208 -6.95 -0.18 -3.69
N VAL A 209 -7.15 1.11 -3.93
CA VAL A 209 -7.75 2.03 -2.95
C VAL A 209 -9.18 1.63 -2.52
N HIS A 210 -9.90 0.90 -3.37
CA HIS A 210 -11.24 0.36 -3.11
C HIS A 210 -11.24 -1.07 -2.55
N SER A 211 -10.08 -1.59 -2.13
CA SER A 211 -9.95 -2.95 -1.59
C SER A 211 -9.23 -2.96 -0.24
N PHE A 212 -9.32 -4.08 0.47
CA PHE A 212 -8.55 -4.31 1.70
C PHE A 212 -7.13 -4.84 1.46
N TYR A 213 -6.69 -4.94 0.20
CA TYR A 213 -5.31 -5.27 -0.12
C TYR A 213 -4.33 -4.29 0.55
N VAL A 214 -3.21 -4.80 1.01
CA VAL A 214 -2.23 -4.00 1.74
C VAL A 214 -1.03 -3.56 0.89
N ASP A 215 -0.96 -3.96 -0.37
CA ASP A 215 0.18 -3.61 -1.24
C ASP A 215 0.20 -2.11 -1.58
N GLY A 216 -0.98 -1.53 -1.90
CA GLY A 216 -1.12 -0.10 -2.15
C GLY A 216 -0.84 0.75 -0.90
N LEU A 217 -1.24 0.24 0.27
CA LEU A 217 -0.94 0.84 1.55
C LEU A 217 0.57 0.83 1.84
N LEU A 218 1.21 -0.33 1.65
CA LEU A 218 2.67 -0.49 1.77
C LEU A 218 3.41 0.48 0.85
N TYR A 219 2.95 0.63 -0.40
CA TYR A 219 3.52 1.53 -1.38
C TYR A 219 3.52 2.99 -0.89
N SER A 220 2.37 3.46 -0.43
CA SER A 220 2.22 4.84 0.08
C SER A 220 3.08 5.07 1.33
N LEU A 221 3.07 4.12 2.27
CA LEU A 221 3.88 4.16 3.48
C LEU A 221 5.38 4.11 3.20
N PHE A 222 5.80 3.31 2.24
CA PHE A 222 7.20 3.24 1.84
C PHE A 222 7.68 4.56 1.22
N GLY A 223 6.85 5.21 0.41
CA GLY A 223 7.12 6.56 -0.10
C GLY A 223 7.23 7.60 1.01
N ILE A 224 6.30 7.61 1.97
CA ILE A 224 6.34 8.49 3.15
C ILE A 224 7.61 8.25 3.97
N PHE A 225 7.90 6.98 4.26
CA PHE A 225 9.10 6.58 5.01
C PHE A 225 10.38 7.05 4.31
N LEU A 226 10.47 6.88 2.99
CA LEU A 226 11.62 7.32 2.19
C LEU A 226 11.83 8.84 2.24
N VAL A 227 10.76 9.62 2.13
CA VAL A 227 10.86 11.10 2.24
C VAL A 227 11.33 11.52 3.64
N PHE A 228 10.80 10.93 4.72
CA PHE A 228 11.26 11.21 6.07
C PHE A 228 12.70 10.76 6.31
N LEU A 229 13.12 9.64 5.72
CA LEU A 229 14.49 9.16 5.79
C LEU A 229 15.47 10.12 5.09
N ILE A 230 15.11 10.60 3.91
CA ILE A 230 15.88 11.60 3.17
C ILE A 230 15.97 12.92 3.98
N ASP A 231 14.86 13.39 4.53
CA ASP A 231 14.85 14.58 5.38
C ASP A 231 15.75 14.41 6.63
N PHE A 232 15.74 13.25 7.26
CA PHE A 232 16.57 12.95 8.42
C PHE A 232 18.06 12.88 8.05
N VAL A 233 18.42 12.15 7.01
CA VAL A 233 19.83 11.87 6.65
C VAL A 233 20.49 13.07 5.97
N TYR A 234 19.83 13.69 5.01
CA TYR A 234 20.43 14.74 4.19
C TYR A 234 20.17 16.15 4.73
N PHE A 235 18.96 16.39 5.24
CA PHE A 235 18.59 17.72 5.72
C PHE A 235 18.78 17.88 7.23
N LYS A 236 19.30 16.83 7.93
CA LYS A 236 19.62 16.82 9.37
C LYS A 236 18.46 17.29 10.24
N LYS A 237 17.22 17.05 9.82
CA LYS A 237 16.04 17.51 10.51
C LYS A 237 15.78 16.75 11.82
N PRO A 238 15.26 17.43 12.87
CA PRO A 238 14.86 16.78 14.11
C PRO A 238 13.62 15.86 13.98
N THR A 239 13.01 15.78 12.80
CA THR A 239 11.79 14.97 12.47
C THR A 239 11.95 13.45 12.61
N GLY A 240 13.00 13.00 13.32
CA GLY A 240 13.25 11.57 13.53
C GLY A 240 12.10 10.80 14.19
N TRP A 241 11.16 11.46 14.86
CA TRP A 241 9.97 10.81 15.39
C TRP A 241 8.98 10.38 14.31
N LEU A 242 8.77 11.22 13.29
CA LEU A 242 7.93 10.86 12.14
C LEU A 242 8.52 9.68 11.36
N LEU A 243 9.85 9.63 11.25
CA LEU A 243 10.55 8.48 10.67
C LEU A 243 10.30 7.19 11.48
N ILE A 244 10.36 7.28 12.82
CA ILE A 244 10.04 6.14 13.69
C ILE A 244 8.60 5.70 13.48
N PHE A 245 7.62 6.61 13.54
CA PHE A 245 6.21 6.27 13.28
C PHE A 245 6.01 5.63 11.91
N ALA A 246 6.66 6.16 10.86
CA ALA A 246 6.58 5.59 9.52
C ALA A 246 7.14 4.16 9.48
N PHE A 247 8.25 3.91 10.18
CA PHE A 247 8.79 2.56 10.33
C PHE A 247 7.83 1.63 11.07
N LEU A 248 7.26 2.07 12.22
CA LEU A 248 6.34 1.27 13.02
C LEU A 248 5.14 0.78 12.19
N VAL A 249 4.54 1.67 11.40
CA VAL A 249 3.40 1.29 10.55
C VAL A 249 3.86 0.40 9.40
N LEU A 250 4.93 0.79 8.70
CA LEU A 250 5.45 0.07 7.54
C LEU A 250 5.74 -1.41 7.85
N VAL A 251 6.42 -1.69 8.96
CA VAL A 251 6.79 -3.05 9.34
C VAL A 251 5.58 -3.88 9.80
N ASN A 252 4.51 -3.25 10.27
CA ASN A 252 3.33 -3.92 10.79
C ASN A 252 2.16 -4.00 9.80
N VAL A 253 2.31 -3.46 8.58
CA VAL A 253 1.34 -3.62 7.49
C VAL A 253 1.60 -4.88 6.69
N LYS A 254 2.88 -5.18 6.41
CA LYS A 254 3.26 -6.34 5.61
C LYS A 254 4.68 -6.80 5.96
N PHE A 255 4.96 -8.11 5.87
CA PHE A 255 6.30 -8.65 6.14
C PHE A 255 7.41 -8.01 5.30
N THR A 256 7.13 -7.73 4.03
CA THR A 256 8.09 -7.04 3.15
C THR A 256 8.44 -5.64 3.64
N GLY A 257 7.53 -4.98 4.36
CA GLY A 257 7.79 -3.69 5.01
C GLY A 257 8.92 -3.75 6.04
N LEU A 258 9.03 -4.85 6.80
CA LEU A 258 10.14 -5.06 7.73
C LEU A 258 11.48 -5.18 6.99
N VAL A 259 11.51 -5.96 5.91
CA VAL A 259 12.73 -6.17 5.13
C VAL A 259 13.18 -4.84 4.48
N TYR A 260 12.26 -4.15 3.83
CA TYR A 260 12.58 -2.90 3.11
C TYR A 260 12.94 -1.76 4.06
N GLY A 261 12.15 -1.56 5.10
CA GLY A 261 12.43 -0.57 6.13
C GLY A 261 13.75 -0.83 6.84
N GLY A 262 14.03 -2.10 7.17
CA GLY A 262 15.28 -2.53 7.80
C GLY A 262 16.51 -2.25 6.94
N VAL A 263 16.46 -2.60 5.65
CA VAL A 263 17.57 -2.36 4.70
C VAL A 263 17.83 -0.86 4.53
N LEU A 264 16.77 -0.05 4.41
CA LEU A 264 16.92 1.41 4.29
C LEU A 264 17.48 2.04 5.56
N MET A 265 17.03 1.61 6.74
CA MET A 265 17.57 2.09 8.02
C MET A 265 19.03 1.70 8.21
N LEU A 266 19.39 0.48 7.84
CA LEU A 266 20.78 0.01 7.86
C LEU A 266 21.65 0.87 6.92
N GLY A 267 21.22 1.06 5.67
CA GLY A 267 21.91 1.91 4.71
C GLY A 267 22.09 3.35 5.20
N ALA A 268 21.04 3.93 5.80
CA ALA A 268 21.11 5.26 6.42
C ALA A 268 22.09 5.30 7.62
N THR A 269 22.12 4.26 8.45
CA THR A 269 23.07 4.16 9.57
C THR A 269 24.52 4.10 9.09
N LEU A 270 24.78 3.27 8.08
CA LEU A 270 26.11 3.15 7.47
C LEU A 270 26.55 4.47 6.83
N TRP A 271 25.63 5.17 6.17
CA TRP A 271 25.90 6.50 5.65
C TRP A 271 26.25 7.52 6.75
N VAL A 272 25.46 7.57 7.83
CA VAL A 272 25.71 8.46 8.97
C VAL A 272 27.04 8.10 9.65
N PHE A 273 27.38 6.82 9.75
CA PHE A 273 28.68 6.37 10.25
C PHE A 273 29.85 6.90 9.41
N ALA A 274 29.72 6.83 8.10
CA ALA A 274 30.77 7.25 7.18
C ALA A 274 30.94 8.78 7.12
N GLN A 275 29.84 9.54 7.15
CA GLN A 275 29.83 10.96 6.81
C GLN A 275 29.46 11.91 7.97
N GLN A 276 28.80 11.41 9.02
CA GLN A 276 28.18 12.25 10.06
C GLN A 276 28.31 11.62 11.45
N LYS A 277 29.52 11.29 11.88
CA LYS A 277 29.79 10.57 13.15
C LYS A 277 29.11 11.18 14.37
N SER A 278 28.90 12.50 14.39
CA SER A 278 28.20 13.22 15.47
C SER A 278 26.72 12.79 15.63
N LEU A 279 26.09 12.32 14.57
CA LEU A 279 24.70 11.85 14.58
C LEU A 279 24.58 10.33 14.81
N LEU A 280 25.70 9.59 14.78
CA LEU A 280 25.69 8.13 14.80
C LEU A 280 24.98 7.55 16.02
N LYS A 281 25.39 7.95 17.24
CA LYS A 281 24.75 7.47 18.48
C LYS A 281 23.25 7.71 18.49
N ARG A 282 22.82 8.91 18.06
CA ARG A 282 21.40 9.29 18.00
C ARG A 282 20.65 8.46 16.96
N SER A 283 21.24 8.19 15.79
CA SER A 283 20.63 7.39 14.73
C SER A 283 20.48 5.94 15.17
N ILE A 284 21.54 5.33 15.73
CA ILE A 284 21.49 3.96 16.26
C ILE A 284 20.42 3.85 17.34
N ALA A 285 20.40 4.77 18.32
CA ALA A 285 19.42 4.72 19.40
C ALA A 285 17.98 4.81 18.88
N ARG A 286 17.71 5.70 17.92
CA ARG A 286 16.38 5.84 17.31
C ARG A 286 15.97 4.61 16.51
N PHE A 287 16.88 4.05 15.72
CA PHE A 287 16.59 2.88 14.92
C PHE A 287 16.42 1.63 15.79
N ALA A 288 17.26 1.47 16.82
CA ALA A 288 17.08 0.42 17.80
C ALA A 288 15.72 0.54 18.52
N LEU A 289 15.35 1.75 18.95
CA LEU A 289 14.04 2.02 19.55
C LEU A 289 12.89 1.68 18.57
N ALA A 290 13.01 2.08 17.30
CA ALA A 290 12.02 1.79 16.28
C ALA A 290 11.84 0.27 16.06
N VAL A 291 12.94 -0.49 16.04
CA VAL A 291 12.91 -1.96 15.92
C VAL A 291 12.29 -2.58 17.17
N VAL A 292 12.71 -2.18 18.37
CA VAL A 292 12.16 -2.73 19.62
C VAL A 292 10.65 -2.48 19.72
N ILE A 293 10.20 -1.25 19.44
CA ILE A 293 8.77 -0.92 19.48
C ILE A 293 8.03 -1.59 18.31
N GLY A 294 8.56 -1.47 17.08
CA GLY A 294 7.87 -1.93 15.87
C GLY A 294 7.77 -3.44 15.74
N VAL A 295 8.82 -4.16 16.12
CA VAL A 295 8.89 -5.62 16.00
C VAL A 295 8.54 -6.30 17.32
N GLY A 296 9.10 -5.79 18.44
CA GLY A 296 8.95 -6.42 19.75
C GLY A 296 7.63 -6.11 20.45
N ILE A 297 7.10 -4.87 20.33
CA ILE A 297 5.89 -4.45 21.00
C ILE A 297 4.70 -4.48 20.03
N ILE A 298 4.64 -3.57 19.07
CA ILE A 298 3.51 -3.52 18.12
C ILE A 298 3.45 -4.79 17.27
N GLY A 299 4.59 -5.27 16.82
CA GLY A 299 4.72 -6.51 16.05
C GLY A 299 4.66 -7.80 16.87
N TYR A 300 4.44 -7.73 18.19
CA TYR A 300 4.39 -8.90 19.07
C TYR A 300 3.46 -10.01 18.55
N PRO A 301 2.18 -9.73 18.21
CA PRO A 301 1.25 -10.76 17.75
C PRO A 301 1.66 -11.43 16.43
N THR A 302 2.59 -10.84 15.71
CA THR A 302 3.12 -11.37 14.45
C THR A 302 4.53 -11.92 14.65
N TYR A 303 5.52 -11.07 14.87
CA TYR A 303 6.92 -11.46 14.81
C TYR A 303 7.37 -12.29 16.01
N VAL A 304 7.03 -11.85 17.23
CA VAL A 304 7.42 -12.55 18.46
C VAL A 304 6.64 -13.85 18.59
N ARG A 305 5.33 -13.80 18.43
CA ARG A 305 4.46 -14.97 18.56
C ARG A 305 4.77 -16.03 17.50
N ASN A 306 5.03 -15.63 16.24
CA ASN A 306 5.48 -16.55 15.18
C ASN A 306 6.82 -17.19 15.51
N THR A 307 7.77 -16.41 16.05
CA THR A 307 9.07 -16.96 16.47
C THR A 307 8.91 -18.01 17.56
N LEU A 308 8.09 -17.72 18.57
CA LEU A 308 7.88 -18.64 19.69
C LEU A 308 7.09 -19.88 19.29
N SER A 309 6.05 -19.75 18.45
CA SER A 309 5.15 -20.87 18.10
C SER A 309 5.56 -21.65 16.86
N LYS A 310 6.20 -20.98 15.88
CA LYS A 310 6.55 -21.56 14.57
C LYS A 310 8.06 -21.58 14.29
N GLY A 311 8.89 -21.04 15.20
CA GLY A 311 10.34 -20.98 15.07
C GLY A 311 10.87 -19.97 14.03
N HIS A 312 10.02 -19.11 13.47
CA HIS A 312 10.45 -18.09 12.49
C HIS A 312 9.56 -16.85 12.50
N PRO A 313 10.14 -15.62 12.61
CA PRO A 313 9.34 -14.39 12.71
C PRO A 313 8.51 -14.08 11.47
N LEU A 314 8.93 -14.54 10.29
CA LEU A 314 8.24 -14.31 9.01
C LEU A 314 7.38 -15.50 8.56
N PHE A 315 6.98 -16.37 9.49
CA PHE A 315 6.00 -17.41 9.18
C PHE A 315 4.64 -16.74 8.80
N PRO A 316 3.89 -17.20 7.79
CA PRO A 316 4.05 -18.42 6.95
C PRO A 316 4.87 -18.22 5.67
N ILE A 317 5.48 -17.05 5.43
CA ILE A 317 6.29 -16.82 4.22
C ILE A 317 7.60 -17.59 4.26
N MET A 318 8.22 -17.65 5.44
CA MET A 318 9.49 -18.33 5.69
C MET A 318 9.39 -19.24 6.92
N GLY A 319 10.26 -20.24 6.99
CA GLY A 319 10.32 -21.17 8.13
C GLY A 319 10.85 -22.54 7.71
N LYS A 320 11.19 -23.39 8.69
CA LYS A 320 11.74 -24.73 8.45
C LYS A 320 10.69 -25.76 8.02
N LYS A 321 9.44 -25.62 8.49
CA LYS A 321 8.34 -26.54 8.16
C LYS A 321 7.60 -26.05 6.92
N ASN A 322 7.40 -26.93 5.94
CA ASN A 322 6.67 -26.62 4.71
C ASN A 322 5.14 -26.56 4.90
N GLU A 323 4.66 -26.98 6.06
CA GLU A 323 3.24 -26.94 6.38
C GLU A 323 2.74 -25.50 6.53
N GLY A 324 1.76 -25.09 5.74
CA GLY A 324 1.14 -23.77 5.79
C GLY A 324 1.96 -22.63 5.18
N LYS A 325 3.00 -22.93 4.40
CA LYS A 325 3.72 -21.87 3.66
C LYS A 325 2.87 -21.31 2.54
N MET A 326 2.90 -19.98 2.43
CA MET A 326 2.37 -19.27 1.27
C MET A 326 3.24 -19.58 0.05
N ILE A 327 2.71 -20.33 -0.90
CA ILE A 327 3.41 -20.64 -2.15
C ILE A 327 2.89 -19.69 -3.23
N ALA A 328 3.67 -18.64 -3.51
CA ALA A 328 3.36 -17.70 -4.59
C ALA A 328 3.41 -18.34 -6.00
N GLU A 329 4.10 -19.45 -6.12
CA GLU A 329 4.29 -20.18 -7.39
C GLU A 329 2.99 -20.59 -8.07
N VAL A 330 1.90 -20.72 -7.32
CA VAL A 330 0.56 -21.09 -7.84
C VAL A 330 -0.01 -20.07 -8.84
N GLN A 331 0.56 -18.86 -8.90
CA GLN A 331 0.02 -17.76 -9.72
C GLN A 331 0.89 -17.41 -10.94
N TYR A 332 1.94 -18.19 -11.24
CA TYR A 332 2.84 -17.87 -12.34
C TYR A 332 2.41 -18.53 -13.66
N PRO A 333 2.61 -17.84 -14.79
CA PRO A 333 2.53 -18.46 -16.09
C PRO A 333 3.47 -19.65 -16.19
N LEU A 334 3.05 -20.71 -16.92
CA LEU A 334 3.80 -21.96 -17.07
C LEU A 334 5.26 -21.74 -17.51
N ASP A 335 5.49 -20.75 -18.37
CA ASP A 335 6.83 -20.44 -18.89
C ASP A 335 7.73 -19.71 -17.88
N PHE A 336 7.18 -19.23 -16.74
CA PHE A 336 7.97 -18.56 -15.68
C PHE A 336 8.83 -19.52 -14.88
N PHE A 337 8.42 -20.78 -14.72
CA PHE A 337 9.19 -21.77 -13.96
C PHE A 337 10.59 -22.02 -14.54
N LYS A 338 10.75 -21.89 -15.86
CA LYS A 338 12.02 -22.08 -16.57
C LYS A 338 12.88 -20.83 -16.65
N LYS A 339 12.38 -19.66 -16.20
CA LYS A 339 13.07 -18.38 -16.32
C LYS A 339 13.83 -18.03 -15.02
N ASN A 340 15.02 -17.47 -15.18
CA ASN A 340 15.71 -16.81 -14.06
C ASN A 340 15.04 -15.48 -13.70
N ARG A 341 15.44 -14.86 -12.59
CA ARG A 341 14.82 -13.64 -12.05
C ARG A 341 14.80 -12.47 -13.04
N VAL A 342 15.89 -12.25 -13.78
CA VAL A 342 16.00 -11.17 -14.78
C VAL A 342 15.10 -11.47 -15.98
N GLN A 343 15.07 -12.72 -16.43
CA GLN A 343 14.18 -13.14 -17.52
C GLN A 343 12.70 -13.00 -17.13
N LYS A 344 12.36 -13.31 -15.86
CA LYS A 344 11.00 -13.06 -15.32
C LYS A 344 10.66 -11.58 -15.33
N PHE A 345 11.60 -10.72 -14.91
CA PHE A 345 11.42 -9.27 -14.98
C PHE A 345 11.12 -8.80 -16.40
N VAL A 346 11.97 -9.16 -17.37
CA VAL A 346 11.77 -8.77 -18.78
C VAL A 346 10.44 -9.34 -19.32
N ALA A 347 10.10 -10.57 -18.99
CA ALA A 347 8.85 -11.18 -19.42
C ALA A 347 7.63 -10.48 -18.81
N ALA A 348 7.64 -10.20 -17.51
CA ALA A 348 6.54 -9.52 -16.82
C ALA A 348 6.25 -8.13 -17.42
N HIS A 349 7.31 -7.34 -17.67
CA HIS A 349 7.17 -5.98 -18.17
C HIS A 349 6.94 -5.88 -19.70
N ARG A 350 6.93 -7.00 -20.40
CA ARG A 350 6.62 -7.10 -21.84
C ARG A 350 5.40 -7.96 -22.14
N SER A 351 4.63 -8.33 -21.15
CA SER A 351 3.48 -9.21 -21.33
C SER A 351 2.17 -8.47 -21.12
N ILE A 352 1.10 -9.00 -21.71
CA ILE A 352 -0.26 -8.56 -21.41
C ILE A 352 -0.63 -9.12 -20.04
N PRO A 353 -1.26 -8.34 -19.14
CA PRO A 353 -1.72 -8.83 -17.86
C PRO A 353 -2.86 -9.83 -18.07
N ILE A 354 -2.55 -11.10 -17.94
CA ILE A 354 -3.52 -12.17 -17.97
C ILE A 354 -3.68 -12.65 -16.54
N TYR A 355 -4.91 -12.95 -16.15
CA TYR A 355 -5.17 -13.75 -14.97
C TYR A 355 -4.64 -15.14 -15.26
N THR A 356 -3.49 -15.46 -14.72
CA THR A 356 -2.82 -16.72 -15.04
C THR A 356 -3.38 -17.82 -14.17
N ASP A 357 -4.03 -18.76 -14.80
CA ASP A 357 -4.01 -20.14 -14.35
C ASP A 357 -2.68 -20.76 -14.79
N HIS A 358 -2.27 -21.84 -14.17
CA HIS A 358 -0.99 -22.51 -14.44
C HIS A 358 -0.82 -23.00 -15.87
N ASP A 359 -1.88 -23.03 -16.64
CA ASP A 359 -1.97 -23.76 -17.90
C ASP A 359 -1.57 -22.92 -19.10
N HIS A 360 -1.36 -21.61 -18.91
CA HIS A 360 -1.08 -20.70 -20.01
C HIS A 360 0.32 -20.08 -19.93
N ALA A 361 0.99 -19.97 -21.07
CA ALA A 361 2.22 -19.22 -21.20
C ALA A 361 1.96 -17.70 -21.21
N SER A 362 2.94 -16.92 -20.75
CA SER A 362 2.86 -15.47 -20.81
C SER A 362 2.72 -14.98 -22.26
N VAL A 363 1.71 -14.14 -22.52
CA VAL A 363 1.51 -13.54 -23.84
C VAL A 363 2.42 -12.31 -23.97
N ARG A 364 3.43 -12.41 -24.81
CA ARG A 364 4.36 -11.30 -25.09
C ARG A 364 3.72 -10.27 -26.01
N LYS A 365 3.88 -9.00 -25.65
CA LYS A 365 3.45 -7.87 -26.46
C LYS A 365 4.63 -7.35 -27.28
N PRO A 366 4.57 -7.33 -28.61
CA PRO A 366 5.51 -6.60 -29.44
C PRO A 366 5.53 -5.12 -29.11
N LEU A 367 6.73 -4.53 -29.07
CA LEU A 367 6.88 -3.10 -28.77
C LEU A 367 6.35 -2.22 -29.90
N PHE A 368 5.82 -1.06 -29.54
CA PHE A 368 5.32 -0.03 -30.45
C PHE A 368 4.20 -0.48 -31.40
N ASN A 369 3.46 -1.50 -31.03
CA ASN A 369 2.29 -1.95 -31.76
C ASN A 369 1.01 -1.34 -31.16
N ALA A 370 0.51 -0.25 -31.77
CA ALA A 370 -0.63 0.50 -31.28
C ALA A 370 -1.91 -0.36 -31.11
N ARG A 371 -2.17 -1.29 -32.04
CA ARG A 371 -3.32 -2.19 -31.97
C ARG A 371 -3.24 -3.12 -30.76
N LEU A 372 -2.11 -3.76 -30.54
CA LEU A 372 -1.91 -4.65 -29.39
C LEU A 372 -1.88 -3.89 -28.06
N ILE A 373 -1.43 -2.64 -28.05
CA ILE A 373 -1.56 -1.75 -26.89
C ILE A 373 -3.04 -1.53 -26.59
N GLN A 374 -3.83 -1.13 -27.59
CA GLN A 374 -5.26 -0.91 -27.45
C GLN A 374 -5.99 -2.17 -26.98
N ASP A 375 -5.70 -3.33 -27.58
CA ASP A 375 -6.28 -4.61 -27.24
C ASP A 375 -5.91 -5.07 -25.81
N SER A 376 -4.77 -4.61 -25.28
CA SER A 376 -4.33 -4.94 -23.92
C SER A 376 -5.02 -4.13 -22.81
N ILE A 377 -5.58 -2.97 -23.11
CA ILE A 377 -6.18 -2.06 -22.10
C ILE A 377 -7.28 -2.76 -21.28
N PRO A 378 -8.23 -3.50 -21.85
CA PRO A 378 -9.30 -4.16 -21.08
C PRO A 378 -8.80 -5.18 -20.05
N TYR A 379 -7.59 -5.73 -20.22
CA TYR A 379 -7.02 -6.70 -19.28
C TYR A 379 -6.56 -6.07 -17.97
N PHE A 380 -6.45 -4.73 -17.88
CA PHE A 380 -6.14 -4.02 -16.65
C PHE A 380 -7.33 -3.85 -15.70
N LYS A 381 -8.47 -4.45 -15.99
CA LYS A 381 -9.68 -4.37 -15.16
C LYS A 381 -9.53 -4.93 -13.74
N ASN A 382 -8.66 -5.91 -13.54
CA ASN A 382 -8.42 -6.49 -12.23
C ASN A 382 -6.92 -6.49 -11.91
N HIS A 383 -6.42 -5.47 -11.21
CA HIS A 383 -5.00 -5.32 -10.86
C HIS A 383 -4.56 -6.10 -9.63
N GLN A 384 -5.48 -6.67 -8.90
CA GLN A 384 -5.17 -7.21 -7.59
C GLN A 384 -4.25 -8.43 -7.66
N PRO A 385 -4.46 -9.38 -8.58
CA PRO A 385 -3.55 -10.49 -8.80
C PRO A 385 -2.52 -10.24 -9.92
N VAL A 386 -2.36 -9.02 -10.44
CA VAL A 386 -1.50 -8.78 -11.61
C VAL A 386 -0.05 -9.08 -11.29
N THR A 387 0.47 -10.11 -11.91
CA THR A 387 1.88 -10.49 -11.89
C THR A 387 2.65 -9.97 -13.11
N MET A 388 1.93 -9.44 -14.11
CA MET A 388 2.44 -9.05 -15.42
C MET A 388 2.03 -7.62 -15.75
N SER A 389 2.85 -6.89 -16.52
CA SER A 389 2.62 -5.50 -16.96
C SER A 389 2.14 -4.56 -15.84
N PRO A 390 2.82 -4.47 -14.73
CA PRO A 390 2.30 -3.83 -13.51
C PRO A 390 2.06 -2.32 -13.64
N PHE A 391 2.75 -1.64 -14.56
CA PHE A 391 2.59 -0.18 -14.72
C PHE A 391 1.48 0.23 -15.70
N GLY A 392 1.13 -0.63 -16.66
CA GLY A 392 0.09 -0.33 -17.62
C GLY A 392 0.40 -0.73 -19.07
N PRO A 393 -0.49 -0.36 -20.02
CA PRO A 393 -0.44 -0.89 -21.39
C PRO A 393 0.80 -0.49 -22.21
N PHE A 394 1.47 0.64 -21.89
CA PHE A 394 2.69 1.10 -22.59
C PHE A 394 3.98 0.70 -21.87
N GLU A 395 3.94 -0.20 -20.94
CA GLU A 395 5.06 -0.43 -20.04
C GLU A 395 6.35 -0.82 -20.76
N GLY A 396 6.28 -1.73 -21.73
CA GLY A 396 7.46 -2.14 -22.51
C GLY A 396 8.12 -0.97 -23.25
N GLU A 397 7.31 -0.10 -23.83
CA GLU A 397 7.72 1.11 -24.53
C GLU A 397 8.35 2.12 -23.56
N LEU A 398 7.76 2.28 -22.37
CA LEU A 398 8.31 3.17 -21.34
C LEU A 398 9.69 2.71 -20.87
N TRP A 399 9.94 1.40 -20.77
CA TRP A 399 11.28 0.91 -20.45
C TRP A 399 12.30 1.30 -21.53
N VAL A 400 11.93 1.22 -22.83
CA VAL A 400 12.80 1.68 -23.92
C VAL A 400 13.05 3.20 -23.85
N LEU A 401 11.99 3.97 -23.60
CA LEU A 401 12.11 5.43 -23.45
C LEU A 401 12.85 5.84 -22.16
N PHE A 402 12.94 4.98 -21.16
CA PHE A 402 13.73 5.23 -19.96
C PHE A 402 15.23 5.07 -20.18
N ILE A 403 15.68 4.29 -21.16
CA ILE A 403 17.11 4.04 -21.42
C ILE A 403 17.92 5.33 -21.53
N PRO A 404 17.54 6.37 -22.32
CA PRO A 404 18.28 7.63 -22.39
C PRO A 404 18.42 8.33 -21.03
N ILE A 405 17.37 8.33 -20.20
CA ILE A 405 17.40 8.90 -18.86
C ILE A 405 18.43 8.18 -17.99
N PHE A 406 18.42 6.84 -18.03
CA PHE A 406 19.36 6.01 -17.27
C PHE A 406 20.80 6.22 -17.75
N LEU A 407 21.07 6.20 -19.05
CA LEU A 407 22.40 6.43 -19.62
C LEU A 407 22.95 7.80 -19.26
N LEU A 408 22.13 8.85 -19.36
CA LEU A 408 22.51 10.20 -18.97
C LEU A 408 22.85 10.29 -17.47
N PHE A 409 22.13 9.54 -16.64
CA PHE A 409 22.42 9.47 -15.21
C PHE A 409 23.78 8.78 -14.96
N VAL A 410 24.06 7.65 -15.62
CA VAL A 410 25.30 6.87 -15.45
C VAL A 410 26.53 7.63 -15.94
N VAL A 411 26.43 8.26 -17.10
CA VAL A 411 27.58 9.02 -17.69
C VAL A 411 27.93 10.25 -16.86
N ARG A 412 26.97 10.79 -16.12
CA ARG A 412 27.14 11.99 -15.33
C ARG A 412 27.51 11.68 -13.89
N LYS A 413 28.58 12.30 -13.38
CA LYS A 413 28.91 12.22 -11.95
C LYS A 413 27.77 12.78 -11.12
N GLN A 414 27.15 11.95 -10.32
CA GLN A 414 26.14 12.29 -9.33
C GLN A 414 26.80 12.43 -7.95
N PRO A 415 26.14 13.12 -7.01
CA PRO A 415 26.59 13.13 -5.60
C PRO A 415 26.65 11.69 -5.06
N LEU A 416 27.65 11.41 -4.23
CA LEU A 416 27.83 10.09 -3.60
C LEU A 416 26.58 9.63 -2.85
N GLU A 417 25.92 10.59 -2.19
CA GLU A 417 24.67 10.38 -1.46
C GLU A 417 23.59 9.71 -2.33
N LEU A 418 23.45 10.18 -3.55
CA LEU A 418 22.46 9.66 -4.48
C LEU A 418 22.82 8.24 -4.93
N TYR A 419 24.09 7.96 -5.17
CA TYR A 419 24.53 6.59 -5.49
C TYR A 419 24.28 5.63 -4.32
N VAL A 420 24.54 6.07 -3.09
CA VAL A 420 24.28 5.25 -1.90
C VAL A 420 22.78 5.00 -1.74
N LEU A 421 21.94 6.03 -1.87
CA LEU A 421 20.49 5.88 -1.81
C LEU A 421 19.97 4.88 -2.86
N LEU A 422 20.41 5.03 -4.12
CA LEU A 422 20.02 4.12 -5.19
C LEU A 422 20.55 2.70 -4.95
N GLY A 423 21.79 2.56 -4.49
CA GLY A 423 22.37 1.27 -4.14
C GLY A 423 21.58 0.54 -3.06
N VAL A 424 21.16 1.25 -2.02
CA VAL A 424 20.34 0.69 -0.93
C VAL A 424 18.93 0.32 -1.43
N LEU A 425 18.31 1.16 -2.26
CA LEU A 425 17.00 0.85 -2.87
C LEU A 425 17.08 -0.35 -3.82
N ILE A 426 18.09 -0.42 -4.67
CA ILE A 426 18.33 -1.56 -5.57
C ILE A 426 18.61 -2.82 -4.75
N GLY A 427 19.41 -2.72 -3.69
CA GLY A 427 19.68 -3.84 -2.77
C GLY A 427 18.40 -4.34 -2.11
N SER A 428 17.53 -3.44 -1.63
CA SER A 428 16.24 -3.80 -1.05
C SER A 428 15.29 -4.45 -2.07
N LEU A 429 15.31 -3.99 -3.31
CA LEU A 429 14.58 -4.59 -4.42
C LEU A 429 15.11 -5.99 -4.74
N TRP A 430 16.43 -6.17 -4.80
CA TRP A 430 17.06 -7.44 -5.14
C TRP A 430 16.83 -8.54 -4.09
N ILE A 431 16.65 -8.19 -2.83
CA ILE A 431 16.33 -9.14 -1.76
C ILE A 431 14.95 -9.79 -2.00
N GLN A 432 14.01 -9.07 -2.63
CA GLN A 432 12.67 -9.59 -2.93
C GLN A 432 12.75 -10.68 -4.02
N PRO A 433 12.32 -11.93 -3.75
CA PRO A 433 12.35 -13.00 -4.74
C PRO A 433 11.56 -12.69 -6.01
N GLU A 434 10.46 -11.94 -5.87
CA GLU A 434 9.52 -11.58 -6.94
C GLU A 434 9.61 -10.09 -7.31
N PHE A 435 10.80 -9.56 -7.41
CA PHE A 435 11.01 -8.14 -7.65
C PHE A 435 10.45 -7.64 -9.01
N TRP A 436 10.08 -8.53 -9.91
CA TRP A 436 9.39 -8.19 -11.15
C TRP A 436 7.91 -7.85 -10.94
N ASN A 437 7.32 -8.22 -9.80
CA ASN A 437 5.93 -7.94 -9.47
C ASN A 437 5.84 -6.64 -8.67
N LEU A 438 5.23 -5.63 -9.27
CA LEU A 438 5.12 -4.29 -8.64
C LEU A 438 4.36 -4.32 -7.31
N ARG A 439 3.41 -5.26 -7.12
CA ARG A 439 2.72 -5.44 -5.83
C ARG A 439 3.71 -5.62 -4.68
N TYR A 440 4.84 -6.28 -4.94
CA TYR A 440 5.85 -6.60 -3.93
C TYR A 440 7.08 -5.70 -4.00
N ALA A 441 7.19 -4.83 -5.02
CA ALA A 441 8.38 -4.04 -5.31
C ALA A 441 8.10 -2.53 -5.46
N PRO A 442 7.60 -1.85 -4.40
CA PRO A 442 7.34 -0.41 -4.47
C PRO A 442 8.59 0.42 -4.79
N GLN A 443 9.79 -0.12 -4.49
CA GLN A 443 11.06 0.50 -4.80
C GLN A 443 11.24 0.79 -6.30
N LEU A 444 10.69 -0.08 -7.15
CA LEU A 444 10.90 0.02 -8.60
C LEU A 444 10.40 1.36 -9.16
N LEU A 445 9.19 1.76 -8.79
CA LEU A 445 8.62 3.03 -9.23
C LEU A 445 9.35 4.23 -8.60
N LEU A 446 9.74 4.12 -7.32
CA LEU A 446 10.48 5.20 -6.65
C LEU A 446 11.89 5.37 -7.23
N LEU A 447 12.55 4.28 -7.64
CA LEU A 447 13.80 4.35 -8.38
C LEU A 447 13.63 5.11 -9.70
N LEU A 448 12.61 4.75 -10.50
CA LEU A 448 12.29 5.47 -11.73
C LEU A 448 12.02 6.96 -11.45
N ALA A 449 11.26 7.28 -10.42
CA ALA A 449 10.96 8.65 -10.03
C ALA A 449 12.21 9.46 -9.65
N ILE A 450 13.19 8.86 -8.97
CA ILE A 450 14.46 9.50 -8.62
C ILE A 450 15.27 9.81 -9.89
N PHE A 451 15.40 8.86 -10.83
CA PHE A 451 16.11 9.11 -12.10
C PHE A 451 15.43 10.22 -12.92
N VAL A 452 14.12 10.22 -12.96
CA VAL A 452 13.34 11.24 -13.67
C VAL A 452 13.50 12.61 -13.00
N ALA A 453 13.38 12.68 -11.66
CA ALA A 453 13.54 13.92 -10.89
C ALA A 453 14.92 14.56 -11.10
N THR A 454 15.98 13.74 -11.09
CA THR A 454 17.36 14.22 -11.36
C THR A 454 17.51 14.75 -12.77
N SER A 455 16.89 14.09 -13.76
CA SER A 455 16.91 14.51 -15.16
C SER A 455 16.07 15.77 -15.42
N MET A 456 14.94 15.97 -14.73
CA MET A 456 14.14 17.19 -14.79
C MET A 456 14.89 18.45 -14.35
N ASN A 457 15.88 18.29 -13.46
CA ASN A 457 16.74 19.38 -12.98
C ASN A 457 18.10 19.46 -13.70
N HIS A 458 18.20 18.82 -14.83
CA HIS A 458 19.41 18.87 -15.63
C HIS A 458 19.69 20.28 -16.19
N LYS A 459 20.98 20.66 -16.33
CA LYS A 459 21.37 21.95 -16.91
C LYS A 459 20.93 22.09 -18.38
N SER A 460 20.93 20.99 -19.14
CA SER A 460 20.39 20.98 -20.51
C SER A 460 18.87 21.01 -20.48
N VAL A 461 18.30 22.01 -21.10
CA VAL A 461 16.85 22.18 -21.26
C VAL A 461 16.20 20.99 -21.98
N TRP A 462 16.90 20.41 -22.94
CA TRP A 462 16.41 19.26 -23.71
C TRP A 462 16.26 18.00 -22.85
N VAL A 463 17.24 17.74 -21.97
CA VAL A 463 17.16 16.62 -21.02
C VAL A 463 15.98 16.81 -20.07
N GLY A 464 15.81 18.02 -19.53
CA GLY A 464 14.68 18.35 -18.67
C GLY A 464 13.33 18.19 -19.37
N ARG A 465 13.21 18.65 -20.61
CA ARG A 465 12.01 18.48 -21.45
C ARG A 465 11.71 17.01 -21.75
N TYR A 466 12.75 16.23 -22.06
CA TYR A 466 12.59 14.79 -22.29
C TYR A 466 12.10 14.06 -21.04
N ALA A 467 12.65 14.38 -19.86
CA ALA A 467 12.18 13.81 -18.59
C ALA A 467 10.72 14.21 -18.26
N LEU A 468 10.32 15.44 -18.60
CA LEU A 468 8.92 15.87 -18.47
C LEU A 468 8.01 15.10 -19.43
N PHE A 469 8.42 14.94 -20.69
CA PHE A 469 7.68 14.16 -21.69
C PHE A 469 7.54 12.69 -21.26
N PHE A 470 8.61 12.07 -20.82
CA PHE A 470 8.58 10.70 -20.28
C PHE A 470 7.60 10.59 -19.12
N SER A 471 7.65 11.53 -18.18
CA SER A 471 6.73 11.54 -17.03
C SER A 471 5.27 11.68 -17.44
N PHE A 472 4.99 12.51 -18.43
CA PHE A 472 3.66 12.70 -18.99
C PHE A 472 3.13 11.39 -19.62
N LEU A 473 3.95 10.70 -20.42
CA LEU A 473 3.57 9.40 -20.99
C LEU A 473 3.35 8.34 -19.92
N PHE A 474 4.18 8.34 -18.87
CA PHE A 474 4.02 7.42 -17.75
C PHE A 474 2.70 7.68 -16.99
N VAL A 475 2.35 8.95 -16.78
CA VAL A 475 1.07 9.33 -16.16
C VAL A 475 -0.11 8.86 -17.01
N ILE A 476 -0.07 9.06 -18.34
CA ILE A 476 -1.11 8.54 -19.25
C ILE A 476 -1.23 7.02 -19.13
N ASN A 477 -0.12 6.31 -19.16
CA ASN A 477 -0.08 4.85 -19.00
C ASN A 477 -0.76 4.39 -17.70
N SER A 478 -0.44 5.04 -16.60
CA SER A 478 -1.04 4.75 -15.29
C SER A 478 -2.53 5.08 -15.24
N VAL A 479 -2.95 6.22 -15.80
CA VAL A 479 -4.37 6.63 -15.87
C VAL A 479 -5.18 5.61 -16.66
N LEU A 480 -4.68 5.14 -17.80
CA LEU A 480 -5.38 4.13 -18.60
C LEU A 480 -5.58 2.84 -17.80
N ALA A 481 -4.54 2.36 -17.14
CA ALA A 481 -4.62 1.14 -16.34
C ALA A 481 -5.56 1.30 -15.13
N VAL A 482 -5.42 2.37 -14.36
CA VAL A 482 -6.25 2.64 -13.18
C VAL A 482 -7.71 2.86 -13.57
N SER A 483 -7.98 3.55 -14.68
CA SER A 483 -9.36 3.77 -15.14
C SER A 483 -10.10 2.47 -15.44
N GLN A 484 -9.42 1.48 -16.02
CA GLN A 484 -10.03 0.16 -16.28
C GLN A 484 -10.32 -0.60 -14.98
N ASN A 485 -9.41 -0.53 -14.00
CA ASN A 485 -9.65 -1.12 -12.69
C ASN A 485 -10.84 -0.46 -11.98
N TRP A 486 -10.89 0.86 -11.95
CA TRP A 486 -12.01 1.58 -11.32
C TRP A 486 -13.33 1.31 -12.03
N ARG A 487 -13.33 1.27 -13.38
CA ARG A 487 -14.50 0.86 -14.14
C ARG A 487 -15.00 -0.52 -13.70
N TRP A 488 -14.10 -1.49 -13.56
CA TRP A 488 -14.44 -2.83 -13.09
C TRP A 488 -15.03 -2.80 -11.67
N VAL A 489 -14.44 -2.04 -10.75
CA VAL A 489 -14.96 -1.88 -9.38
C VAL A 489 -16.37 -1.27 -9.40
N PHE A 490 -16.60 -0.21 -10.19
CA PHE A 490 -17.90 0.45 -10.27
C PHE A 490 -18.97 -0.46 -10.91
N GLU A 491 -18.63 -1.17 -11.97
CA GLU A 491 -19.54 -2.08 -12.64
C GLU A 491 -19.96 -3.23 -11.70
N ASN A 492 -19.00 -3.87 -11.02
CA ASN A 492 -19.30 -4.93 -10.06
C ASN A 492 -20.16 -4.43 -8.89
N ASN A 493 -19.83 -3.28 -8.32
CA ASN A 493 -20.64 -2.68 -7.26
C ASN A 493 -22.05 -2.35 -7.72
N ARG A 494 -22.21 -1.84 -8.93
CA ARG A 494 -23.54 -1.55 -9.51
C ARG A 494 -24.36 -2.83 -9.68
N GLU A 495 -23.78 -3.87 -10.24
CA GLU A 495 -24.49 -5.15 -10.45
C GLU A 495 -24.86 -5.81 -9.11
N LEU A 496 -23.94 -5.83 -8.15
CA LEU A 496 -24.21 -6.37 -6.82
C LEU A 496 -25.35 -5.61 -6.12
N ARG A 497 -25.34 -4.27 -6.16
CA ARG A 497 -26.41 -3.44 -5.58
C ARG A 497 -27.75 -3.70 -6.23
N LYS A 498 -27.83 -3.82 -7.56
CA LYS A 498 -29.06 -4.14 -8.28
C LYS A 498 -29.69 -5.47 -7.83
N GLN A 499 -28.86 -6.44 -7.43
CA GLN A 499 -29.36 -7.72 -6.90
C GLN A 499 -29.77 -7.64 -5.43
N LEU A 500 -28.98 -6.90 -4.60
CA LEU A 500 -29.26 -6.80 -3.16
C LEU A 500 -30.48 -5.90 -2.86
N GLU A 501 -30.70 -4.84 -3.64
CA GLU A 501 -31.75 -3.85 -3.39
C GLU A 501 -33.18 -4.46 -3.36
N PRO A 502 -33.61 -5.32 -4.33
CA PRO A 502 -34.90 -6.00 -4.28
C PRO A 502 -35.07 -6.97 -3.11
N MET A 503 -33.95 -7.46 -2.56
CA MET A 503 -33.93 -8.41 -1.45
C MET A 503 -33.92 -7.72 -0.09
N ARG A 504 -33.81 -6.40 -0.05
CA ARG A 504 -33.68 -5.61 1.18
C ARG A 504 -34.88 -5.83 2.10
N ASN A 505 -34.61 -5.94 3.39
CA ASN A 505 -35.60 -6.20 4.45
C ASN A 505 -36.38 -7.52 4.26
N SER A 506 -35.79 -8.51 3.59
CA SER A 506 -36.41 -9.82 3.37
C SER A 506 -35.55 -10.97 3.88
N CYS A 507 -36.15 -12.14 3.96
CA CYS A 507 -35.46 -13.40 4.19
C CYS A 507 -35.17 -14.05 2.83
N VAL A 508 -33.90 -14.38 2.56
CA VAL A 508 -33.49 -14.95 1.27
C VAL A 508 -32.82 -16.30 1.50
N LYS A 509 -33.31 -17.32 0.80
CA LYS A 509 -32.67 -18.64 0.81
C LYS A 509 -31.35 -18.55 0.04
N VAL A 510 -30.26 -18.89 0.72
CA VAL A 510 -28.89 -18.79 0.17
C VAL A 510 -28.14 -20.11 0.31
N GLN A 511 -27.24 -20.31 -0.61
CA GLN A 511 -26.18 -21.30 -0.54
C GLN A 511 -24.89 -20.55 -0.17
N ALA A 512 -24.33 -20.87 1.00
CA ALA A 512 -23.11 -20.20 1.46
C ALA A 512 -21.95 -20.53 0.52
N GLY A 513 -21.21 -19.49 0.15
CA GLY A 513 -19.93 -19.63 -0.52
C GLY A 513 -18.80 -19.73 0.50
N TRP A 514 -17.59 -19.72 0.00
CA TRP A 514 -16.38 -19.85 0.81
C TRP A 514 -15.86 -18.52 1.40
N MET A 515 -16.31 -17.37 0.89
CA MET A 515 -16.03 -16.03 1.45
C MET A 515 -17.04 -15.69 2.55
N LYS A 516 -16.70 -15.94 3.82
CA LYS A 516 -17.60 -15.69 4.96
C LYS A 516 -17.99 -14.22 5.10
N SER A 517 -17.08 -13.31 4.78
CA SER A 517 -17.31 -11.86 4.83
C SER A 517 -18.50 -11.39 3.96
N PHE A 518 -18.92 -12.19 2.97
CA PHE A 518 -20.09 -11.85 2.16
C PHE A 518 -21.39 -11.81 2.97
N GLU A 519 -21.51 -12.61 4.03
CA GLU A 519 -22.68 -12.57 4.94
C GLU A 519 -22.88 -11.16 5.53
N LEU A 520 -21.78 -10.43 5.80
CA LEU A 520 -21.88 -9.07 6.30
C LEU A 520 -22.49 -8.12 5.26
N LYS A 521 -22.25 -8.34 3.95
CA LYS A 521 -22.88 -7.56 2.89
C LYS A 521 -24.39 -7.77 2.88
N LEU A 522 -24.87 -9.00 3.12
CA LEU A 522 -26.28 -9.30 3.27
C LEU A 522 -26.86 -8.58 4.49
N LYS A 523 -26.24 -8.74 5.65
CA LYS A 523 -26.67 -8.10 6.90
C LYS A 523 -26.72 -6.58 6.80
N THR A 524 -25.72 -5.95 6.19
CA THR A 524 -25.66 -4.49 5.97
C THR A 524 -26.81 -4.00 5.08
N ASN A 525 -27.32 -4.86 4.20
CA ASN A 525 -28.50 -4.58 3.38
C ASN A 525 -29.81 -5.02 4.03
N HIS A 526 -29.81 -5.39 5.31
CA HIS A 526 -30.97 -5.91 6.05
C HIS A 526 -31.58 -7.15 5.42
N ILE A 527 -30.75 -8.00 4.79
CA ILE A 527 -31.15 -9.29 4.23
C ILE A 527 -30.81 -10.38 5.24
N THR A 528 -31.82 -11.16 5.64
CA THR A 528 -31.63 -12.30 6.53
C THR A 528 -31.38 -13.55 5.71
N PRO A 529 -30.15 -14.12 5.69
CA PRO A 529 -29.86 -15.33 4.96
C PRO A 529 -30.51 -16.56 5.63
N ILE A 530 -31.23 -17.34 4.87
CA ILE A 530 -31.74 -18.67 5.26
C ILE A 530 -30.87 -19.69 4.53
N TYR A 531 -30.01 -20.37 5.26
CA TYR A 531 -29.10 -21.37 4.69
C TYR A 531 -29.88 -22.62 4.28
N THR A 532 -29.67 -23.09 3.07
CA THR A 532 -30.32 -24.26 2.54
C THR A 532 -29.37 -25.09 1.67
N LEU A 533 -29.54 -26.39 1.77
CA LEU A 533 -28.83 -27.39 0.96
C LEU A 533 -29.77 -28.07 -0.06
N ASP A 534 -30.92 -27.45 -0.37
CA ASP A 534 -31.86 -28.01 -1.34
C ASP A 534 -31.23 -28.11 -2.73
N THR A 535 -30.87 -29.32 -3.13
CA THR A 535 -30.24 -29.62 -4.41
C THR A 535 -31.19 -29.52 -5.60
N ASN A 536 -32.52 -29.47 -5.38
CA ASN A 536 -33.52 -29.34 -6.41
C ASN A 536 -33.87 -27.88 -6.75
N ALA A 537 -33.42 -26.94 -5.96
CA ALA A 537 -33.66 -25.53 -6.19
C ALA A 537 -32.67 -24.95 -7.22
N VAL A 538 -33.14 -23.98 -8.01
CA VAL A 538 -32.28 -23.22 -8.92
C VAL A 538 -31.64 -22.07 -8.17
N TYR A 539 -30.31 -22.04 -8.12
CA TYR A 539 -29.52 -20.98 -7.48
C TYR A 539 -28.83 -20.12 -8.53
N GLU A 540 -28.90 -18.81 -8.35
CA GLU A 540 -28.15 -17.85 -9.14
C GLU A 540 -26.98 -17.28 -8.32
N PRO A 541 -25.80 -17.05 -8.91
CA PRO A 541 -24.70 -16.40 -8.24
C PRO A 541 -24.98 -14.93 -8.01
N PHE A 542 -24.40 -14.35 -6.95
CA PHE A 542 -24.37 -12.92 -6.81
C PHE A 542 -23.39 -12.33 -7.83
N LEU A 543 -23.94 -11.63 -8.82
CA LEU A 543 -23.17 -10.92 -9.84
C LEU A 543 -22.40 -9.74 -9.20
N GLY A 544 -21.25 -9.41 -9.75
CA GLY A 544 -20.40 -8.34 -9.19
C GLY A 544 -19.55 -8.81 -8.00
N ASP A 545 -19.71 -10.05 -7.55
CA ASP A 545 -18.84 -10.66 -6.55
C ASP A 545 -18.35 -12.05 -7.04
N ALA A 546 -17.46 -12.00 -8.01
CA ALA A 546 -16.99 -13.20 -8.73
C ALA A 546 -16.26 -14.23 -7.84
N PHE A 547 -15.80 -13.81 -6.65
CA PHE A 547 -14.97 -14.61 -5.77
C PHE A 547 -15.70 -15.21 -4.57
N SER A 548 -16.87 -14.66 -4.18
CA SER A 548 -17.54 -15.09 -2.94
C SER A 548 -18.04 -16.52 -2.97
N GLY A 549 -18.43 -17.01 -4.14
CA GLY A 549 -19.07 -18.33 -4.31
C GLY A 549 -20.50 -18.40 -3.75
N TRP A 550 -21.04 -17.29 -3.20
CA TRP A 550 -22.40 -17.26 -2.67
C TRP A 550 -23.44 -17.23 -3.78
N LYS A 551 -24.56 -17.92 -3.53
CA LYS A 551 -25.69 -18.02 -4.46
C LYS A 551 -27.00 -17.82 -3.70
N TYR A 552 -28.01 -17.30 -4.37
CA TYR A 552 -29.35 -17.14 -3.82
C TYR A 552 -30.37 -17.95 -4.65
N MET A 553 -31.42 -18.42 -3.99
CA MET A 553 -32.50 -19.13 -4.66
C MET A 553 -33.42 -18.15 -5.37
N LYS A 554 -33.55 -18.30 -6.67
CA LYS A 554 -34.51 -17.54 -7.46
C LYS A 554 -35.91 -18.09 -7.24
N GLU A 555 -36.79 -17.27 -6.70
CA GLU A 555 -38.21 -17.65 -6.71
C GLU A 555 -38.72 -17.75 -8.14
N LYS A 556 -39.34 -18.87 -8.47
CA LYS A 556 -40.06 -18.97 -9.74
C LYS A 556 -41.20 -17.97 -9.70
N LYS A 557 -41.14 -16.94 -10.55
CA LYS A 557 -42.26 -16.04 -10.79
C LYS A 557 -43.42 -16.77 -11.40
#